data_7a5e078ced341defaac70db7b52c4c0a
#
_entry.id   7a5e078ced341defaac70db7b52c4c0a
#
_cell.length_a   1.000
_cell.length_b   1.000
_cell.length_c   1.000
_cell.angle_alpha   90.00
_cell.angle_beta   90.00
_cell.angle_gamma   90.00
#
_symmetry.space_group_name_H-M   'P 1'
#
loop_
_entity.id
_entity.type
_entity.pdbx_description
1 polymer ?
#
loop_
_entity_poly.entity_id
_entity_poly.type
_entity_poly.pdbx_seq_one_letter_code
_entity_poly.pdbx_strand_id
1 'polypeptide(L)'
;MNEDKHIIIGFDAKRVVRNGTGLGAYGRNLVNDLSHLYPHMQLLLYAPDAGREALAQQVKNAPNLRMVYPVRAKNALQKAAWRSKGVVNDLLRDGVKVFHGLSGELPKGAKKAGIDTVVTIHDLIFMRHPEFYHWWDALIYKWKFRQTLKEANRIIAISECTKRDIVELGHFPANRISVIYQSCDTRFRQPATTEKQQEVAKRYALPARFVLNVGTIEARKNVLVAAKAMQAVAQDVHLVILGRPTPYLNKVKSWVEKHGLSSRVHFLHNVPNEDLPAIYQQAEVFVYPSRYEGFGIPIIEAIQSELPVVAATGSCLEEAGGPDSIYVNADDHLAMAKAICSLLKGQPGRDEAIAKSMAYVQRFENKNVAQQVAQCLLQEQNKALTPPNNRP
;
A
#
# COMPACT_ATOMS: atom_id res chain seq x y z
N MET A 1 25.47 17.82 27.84
CA MET A 1 24.19 18.33 27.30
C MET A 1 24.36 18.34 25.80
N ASN A 2 23.87 17.29 25.11
CA ASN A 2 23.84 17.28 23.64
C ASN A 2 22.77 18.29 23.23
N GLU A 3 23.16 19.31 22.48
CA GLU A 3 22.23 20.15 21.75
C GLU A 3 21.38 19.23 20.86
N ASP A 4 20.10 19.08 21.17
CA ASP A 4 19.12 18.42 20.34
C ASP A 4 19.04 19.21 19.01
N LYS A 5 19.88 18.82 18.05
CA LYS A 5 19.81 19.38 16.69
C LYS A 5 18.45 18.99 16.14
N HIS A 6 17.54 19.94 16.08
CA HIS A 6 16.26 19.80 15.41
C HIS A 6 16.47 19.34 13.97
N ILE A 7 16.22 18.06 13.71
CA ILE A 7 16.34 17.50 12.36
C ILE A 7 15.08 17.89 11.59
N ILE A 8 15.26 18.58 10.47
CA ILE A 8 14.17 18.98 9.58
C ILE A 8 14.11 18.01 8.41
N ILE A 9 12.99 17.29 8.30
CA ILE A 9 12.72 16.32 7.25
C ILE A 9 11.63 16.84 6.34
N GLY A 10 11.91 16.91 5.04
CA GLY A 10 10.92 17.27 4.01
C GLY A 10 10.27 16.03 3.40
N PHE A 11 8.98 16.11 3.09
CA PHE A 11 8.21 15.04 2.44
C PHE A 11 7.51 15.54 1.18
N ASP A 12 7.49 14.73 0.10
CA ASP A 12 6.58 14.98 -1.03
C ASP A 12 5.14 14.62 -0.64
N ALA A 13 4.34 15.64 -0.35
CA ALA A 13 2.97 15.48 0.14
C ALA A 13 1.88 15.58 -0.94
N LYS A 14 2.22 15.61 -2.24
CA LYS A 14 1.21 15.68 -3.32
C LYS A 14 0.14 14.59 -3.17
N ARG A 15 0.56 13.34 -2.95
CA ARG A 15 -0.38 12.23 -2.80
C ARG A 15 -1.05 12.20 -1.43
N VAL A 16 -0.42 12.72 -0.41
CA VAL A 16 -1.00 12.86 0.94
C VAL A 16 -2.33 13.63 0.88
N VAL A 17 -2.35 14.77 0.17
CA VAL A 17 -3.52 15.66 0.10
C VAL A 17 -4.44 15.40 -1.12
N ARG A 18 -4.01 14.61 -2.12
CA ARG A 18 -4.80 14.44 -3.37
C ARG A 18 -5.25 13.01 -3.64
N ASN A 19 -4.63 12.01 -3.01
CA ASN A 19 -4.88 10.61 -3.32
C ASN A 19 -5.64 9.93 -2.18
N GLY A 20 -6.86 9.46 -2.46
CA GLY A 20 -7.69 8.73 -1.51
C GLY A 20 -7.45 7.21 -1.47
N THR A 21 -6.53 6.68 -2.30
CA THR A 21 -6.18 5.26 -2.34
C THR A 21 -4.99 4.91 -1.44
N GLY A 22 -4.54 3.67 -1.46
CA GLY A 22 -3.44 3.17 -0.62
C GLY A 22 -2.17 4.02 -0.60
N LEU A 23 -1.76 4.62 -1.73
CA LEU A 23 -0.58 5.49 -1.78
C LEU A 23 -0.73 6.77 -0.93
N GLY A 24 -1.93 7.37 -0.94
CA GLY A 24 -2.20 8.55 -0.10
C GLY A 24 -2.36 8.17 1.37
N ALA A 25 -3.02 7.05 1.65
CA ALA A 25 -3.18 6.51 3.00
C ALA A 25 -1.82 6.20 3.65
N TYR A 26 -0.92 5.53 2.91
CA TYR A 26 0.46 5.30 3.36
C TYR A 26 1.14 6.59 3.81
N GLY A 27 1.11 7.63 2.97
CA GLY A 27 1.76 8.91 3.30
C GLY A 27 1.15 9.57 4.54
N ARG A 28 -0.20 9.61 4.67
CA ARG A 28 -0.88 10.19 5.82
C ARG A 28 -0.58 9.45 7.12
N ASN A 29 -0.68 8.12 7.10
CA ASN A 29 -0.37 7.30 8.27
C ASN A 29 1.08 7.48 8.69
N LEU A 30 2.02 7.37 7.77
CA LEU A 30 3.45 7.49 8.06
C LEU A 30 3.81 8.85 8.69
N VAL A 31 3.34 9.97 8.12
CA VAL A 31 3.68 11.29 8.67
C VAL A 31 3.03 11.54 10.03
N ASN A 32 1.82 11.03 10.25
CA ASN A 32 1.15 11.10 11.55
C ASN A 32 1.88 10.27 12.62
N ASP A 33 2.31 9.06 12.26
CA ASP A 33 3.03 8.16 13.17
C ASP A 33 4.43 8.70 13.50
N LEU A 34 5.16 9.23 12.49
CA LEU A 34 6.45 9.88 12.71
C LEU A 34 6.31 11.13 13.60
N SER A 35 5.30 11.97 13.35
CA SER A 35 5.04 13.16 14.16
C SER A 35 4.77 12.81 15.62
N HIS A 36 4.01 11.75 15.86
CA HIS A 36 3.70 11.27 17.22
C HIS A 36 4.89 10.64 17.92
N LEU A 37 5.64 9.77 17.23
CA LEU A 37 6.75 9.01 17.82
C LEU A 37 8.02 9.87 18.02
N TYR A 38 8.19 10.90 17.21
CA TYR A 38 9.39 11.73 17.18
C TYR A 38 9.04 13.24 17.26
N PRO A 39 8.48 13.73 18.39
CA PRO A 39 8.03 15.11 18.52
C PRO A 39 9.15 16.15 18.38
N HIS A 40 10.40 15.77 18.54
CA HIS A 40 11.59 16.61 18.34
C HIS A 40 11.98 16.80 16.89
N MET A 41 11.47 15.97 15.95
CA MET A 41 11.71 16.14 14.52
C MET A 41 10.73 17.15 13.93
N GLN A 42 11.21 18.05 13.08
CA GLN A 42 10.36 18.93 12.28
C GLN A 42 10.02 18.27 10.94
N LEU A 43 8.75 18.03 10.68
CA LEU A 43 8.24 17.37 9.47
C LEU A 43 7.58 18.41 8.57
N LEU A 44 8.19 18.70 7.42
CA LEU A 44 7.69 19.66 6.43
C LEU A 44 7.10 18.94 5.22
N LEU A 45 5.80 19.09 5.00
CA LEU A 45 5.04 18.42 3.95
C LEU A 45 4.88 19.34 2.75
N TYR A 46 5.68 19.14 1.71
CA TYR A 46 5.66 19.95 0.49
C TYR A 46 4.59 19.46 -0.48
N ALA A 47 3.53 20.22 -0.66
CA ALA A 47 2.42 19.91 -1.56
C ALA A 47 2.22 21.04 -2.59
N PRO A 48 1.80 20.71 -3.83
CA PRO A 48 1.59 21.75 -4.87
C PRO A 48 0.40 22.67 -4.56
N ASP A 49 -0.50 22.25 -3.69
CA ASP A 49 -1.66 22.98 -3.16
C ASP A 49 -2.30 22.20 -2.00
N ALA A 50 -3.37 22.76 -1.41
CA ALA A 50 -4.09 22.15 -0.28
C ALA A 50 -4.76 20.80 -0.61
N GLY A 51 -4.98 20.50 -1.89
CA GLY A 51 -5.59 19.25 -2.33
C GLY A 51 -7.08 19.14 -1.99
N ARG A 52 -7.51 17.95 -1.54
CA ARG A 52 -8.88 17.67 -1.10
C ARG A 52 -8.94 17.85 0.41
N GLU A 53 -9.84 18.69 0.89
CA GLU A 53 -10.01 18.99 2.31
C GLU A 53 -10.17 17.72 3.17
N ALA A 54 -11.06 16.81 2.78
CA ALA A 54 -11.30 15.56 3.48
C ALA A 54 -10.06 14.66 3.61
N LEU A 55 -9.05 14.79 2.73
CA LEU A 55 -7.78 14.09 2.83
C LEU A 55 -6.76 14.86 3.66
N ALA A 56 -6.72 16.18 3.51
CA ALA A 56 -5.83 17.04 4.29
C ALA A 56 -6.16 16.97 5.79
N GLN A 57 -7.44 16.92 6.15
CA GLN A 57 -7.92 16.76 7.54
C GLN A 57 -7.51 15.43 8.20
N GLN A 58 -7.11 14.41 7.42
CA GLN A 58 -6.56 13.16 7.96
C GLN A 58 -5.09 13.28 8.39
N VAL A 59 -4.42 14.37 8.02
CA VAL A 59 -3.11 14.73 8.56
C VAL A 59 -3.35 15.43 9.89
N LYS A 60 -2.84 14.85 10.99
CA LYS A 60 -3.06 15.36 12.34
C LYS A 60 -2.39 16.72 12.51
N ASN A 61 -3.10 17.62 13.20
CA ASN A 61 -2.51 18.89 13.60
C ASN A 61 -1.53 18.64 14.76
N ALA A 62 -0.24 18.87 14.54
CA ALA A 62 0.81 18.68 15.53
C ALA A 62 1.86 19.79 15.42
N PRO A 63 2.49 20.23 16.53
CA PRO A 63 3.45 21.35 16.53
C PRO A 63 4.67 21.14 15.65
N ASN A 64 5.07 19.88 15.46
CA ASN A 64 6.23 19.46 14.68
C ASN A 64 5.90 19.10 13.23
N LEU A 65 4.64 19.29 12.76
CA LEU A 65 4.20 18.93 11.42
C LEU A 65 3.59 20.13 10.72
N ARG A 66 4.12 20.52 9.55
CA ARG A 66 3.66 21.70 8.82
C ARG A 66 3.55 21.44 7.31
N MET A 67 2.42 21.87 6.74
CA MET A 67 2.25 21.92 5.27
C MET A 67 3.00 23.12 4.67
N VAL A 68 3.67 22.89 3.53
CA VAL A 68 4.39 23.90 2.76
C VAL A 68 3.88 23.92 1.32
N TYR A 69 3.53 25.09 0.83
CA TYR A 69 2.98 25.28 -0.52
C TYR A 69 3.85 26.28 -1.32
N PRO A 70 3.89 26.17 -2.65
CA PRO A 70 4.60 27.13 -3.48
C PRO A 70 3.96 28.52 -3.41
N VAL A 71 4.77 29.55 -3.14
CA VAL A 71 4.28 30.94 -3.08
C VAL A 71 3.90 31.48 -4.47
N ARG A 72 4.65 31.10 -5.51
CA ARG A 72 4.54 31.70 -6.85
C ARG A 72 3.86 30.83 -7.92
N ALA A 73 3.54 29.57 -7.62
CA ALA A 73 2.97 28.65 -8.60
C ALA A 73 1.44 28.76 -8.63
N LYS A 74 0.89 29.48 -9.59
CA LYS A 74 -0.55 29.77 -9.71
C LYS A 74 -1.31 28.72 -10.52
N ASN A 75 -0.70 28.15 -11.56
CA ASN A 75 -1.34 27.19 -12.47
C ASN A 75 -0.73 25.79 -12.37
N ALA A 76 -1.36 24.81 -13.04
CA ALA A 76 -0.96 23.40 -12.98
C ALA A 76 0.47 23.14 -13.47
N LEU A 77 0.91 23.84 -14.54
CA LEU A 77 2.26 23.72 -15.09
C LEU A 77 3.30 24.25 -14.12
N GLN A 78 3.06 25.41 -13.52
CA GLN A 78 3.95 26.01 -12.53
C GLN A 78 4.06 25.14 -11.27
N LYS A 79 2.94 24.56 -10.80
CA LYS A 79 2.92 23.62 -9.66
C LYS A 79 3.70 22.36 -9.99
N ALA A 80 3.59 21.83 -11.21
CA ALA A 80 4.35 20.67 -11.66
C ALA A 80 5.85 20.99 -11.78
N ALA A 81 6.22 22.12 -12.33
CA ALA A 81 7.61 22.60 -12.42
C ALA A 81 8.21 22.82 -11.03
N TRP A 82 7.47 23.47 -10.11
CA TRP A 82 7.90 23.65 -8.74
C TRP A 82 8.17 22.29 -8.07
N ARG A 83 7.25 21.35 -8.10
CA ARG A 83 7.42 20.02 -7.49
C ARG A 83 8.60 19.26 -8.12
N SER A 84 8.80 19.40 -9.44
CA SER A 84 9.85 18.69 -10.17
C SER A 84 11.26 19.21 -9.90
N LYS A 85 11.42 20.51 -9.65
CA LYS A 85 12.74 21.17 -9.48
C LYS A 85 12.70 22.36 -8.50
N GLY A 86 11.71 23.22 -8.60
CA GLY A 86 11.65 24.48 -7.86
C GLY A 86 11.61 24.29 -6.34
N VAL A 87 11.03 23.20 -5.87
CA VAL A 87 10.95 22.86 -4.44
C VAL A 87 12.32 22.76 -3.78
N VAL A 88 13.39 22.47 -4.53
CA VAL A 88 14.76 22.40 -3.99
C VAL A 88 15.17 23.70 -3.32
N ASN A 89 14.80 24.84 -3.88
CA ASN A 89 15.10 26.15 -3.28
C ASN A 89 14.34 26.33 -1.95
N ASP A 90 13.10 25.86 -1.87
CA ASP A 90 12.33 25.91 -0.62
C ASP A 90 12.91 24.96 0.43
N LEU A 91 13.35 23.75 0.03
CA LEU A 91 14.03 22.81 0.91
C LEU A 91 15.30 23.41 1.52
N LEU A 92 16.12 24.08 0.71
CA LEU A 92 17.35 24.75 1.18
C LEU A 92 17.02 25.92 2.11
N ARG A 93 16.07 26.77 1.75
CA ARG A 93 15.62 27.90 2.58
C ARG A 93 15.10 27.45 3.94
N ASP A 94 14.33 26.35 3.95
CA ASP A 94 13.71 25.81 5.16
C ASP A 94 14.68 24.91 5.96
N GLY A 95 15.94 24.77 5.53
CA GLY A 95 16.99 24.02 6.23
C GLY A 95 16.81 22.50 6.22
N VAL A 96 16.04 21.97 5.26
CA VAL A 96 15.78 20.51 5.12
C VAL A 96 17.08 19.77 4.87
N LYS A 97 17.38 18.77 5.73
CA LYS A 97 18.55 17.90 5.61
C LYS A 97 18.26 16.61 4.88
N VAL A 98 17.06 16.07 5.08
CA VAL A 98 16.59 14.82 4.47
C VAL A 98 15.28 15.08 3.74
N PHE A 99 15.16 14.62 2.50
CA PHE A 99 13.90 14.70 1.74
C PHE A 99 13.40 13.31 1.38
N HIS A 100 12.16 13.02 1.75
CA HIS A 100 11.52 11.74 1.51
C HIS A 100 10.44 11.83 0.42
N GLY A 101 10.70 11.21 -0.72
CA GLY A 101 9.72 11.01 -1.78
C GLY A 101 8.79 9.85 -1.45
N LEU A 102 7.57 10.12 -0.96
CA LEU A 102 6.63 9.11 -0.47
C LEU A 102 6.03 8.21 -1.57
N SER A 103 6.19 8.55 -2.84
CA SER A 103 5.48 7.86 -3.93
C SER A 103 6.28 7.79 -5.23
N GLY A 104 7.52 7.37 -5.15
CA GLY A 104 8.34 7.03 -6.31
C GLY A 104 8.93 8.22 -7.08
N GLU A 105 8.84 9.44 -6.57
CA GLU A 105 9.37 10.63 -7.24
C GLU A 105 10.24 11.47 -6.30
N LEU A 106 11.34 12.02 -6.85
CA LEU A 106 12.25 12.97 -6.18
C LEU A 106 12.42 14.23 -7.04
N PRO A 107 12.62 15.41 -6.44
CA PRO A 107 12.89 16.63 -7.19
C PRO A 107 14.30 16.63 -7.77
N LYS A 108 14.42 17.08 -9.01
CA LYS A 108 15.70 17.16 -9.72
C LYS A 108 16.63 18.17 -9.06
N GLY A 109 17.85 17.74 -8.81
CA GLY A 109 18.90 18.58 -8.24
C GLY A 109 18.96 18.59 -6.72
N ALA A 110 18.05 17.88 -6.02
CA ALA A 110 18.06 17.79 -4.56
C ALA A 110 19.36 17.16 -4.04
N LYS A 111 19.79 16.05 -4.62
CA LYS A 111 21.05 15.39 -4.30
C LYS A 111 22.26 16.31 -4.56
N LYS A 112 22.29 17.02 -5.69
CA LYS A 112 23.36 17.97 -6.03
C LYS A 112 23.39 19.17 -5.07
N ALA A 113 22.25 19.52 -4.51
CA ALA A 113 22.11 20.58 -3.50
C ALA A 113 22.55 20.16 -2.08
N GLY A 114 23.05 18.92 -1.91
CA GLY A 114 23.51 18.40 -0.62
C GLY A 114 22.39 17.91 0.30
N ILE A 115 21.15 17.75 -0.23
CA ILE A 115 20.02 17.18 0.51
C ILE A 115 20.12 15.65 0.43
N ASP A 116 20.07 14.98 1.56
CA ASP A 116 19.99 13.52 1.61
C ASP A 116 18.59 13.08 1.15
N THR A 117 18.54 12.26 0.11
CA THR A 117 17.29 11.92 -0.57
C THR A 117 16.95 10.43 -0.38
N VAL A 118 15.77 10.19 0.15
CA VAL A 118 15.19 8.87 0.31
C VAL A 118 13.88 8.80 -0.48
N VAL A 119 13.60 7.69 -1.13
CA VAL A 119 12.34 7.49 -1.86
C VAL A 119 11.73 6.14 -1.57
N THR A 120 10.42 6.12 -1.31
CA THR A 120 9.65 4.87 -1.24
C THR A 120 9.16 4.49 -2.63
N ILE A 121 9.52 3.28 -3.06
CA ILE A 121 9.03 2.64 -4.28
C ILE A 121 7.99 1.59 -3.90
N HIS A 122 6.76 1.76 -4.41
CA HIS A 122 5.64 0.88 -4.09
C HIS A 122 5.54 -0.32 -5.03
N ASP A 123 5.87 -0.17 -6.28
CA ASP A 123 5.96 -1.24 -7.27
C ASP A 123 6.71 -0.77 -8.52
N LEU A 124 7.06 -1.73 -9.37
CA LEU A 124 7.55 -1.54 -10.72
C LEU A 124 6.73 -2.34 -11.74
N ILE A 125 5.43 -2.48 -11.49
CA ILE A 125 4.51 -3.26 -12.35
C ILE A 125 4.58 -2.76 -13.80
N PHE A 126 4.67 -1.44 -14.02
CA PHE A 126 4.81 -0.84 -15.35
C PHE A 126 6.09 -1.26 -16.10
N MET A 127 7.08 -1.80 -15.41
CA MET A 127 8.30 -2.34 -16.01
C MET A 127 8.25 -3.86 -16.16
N ARG A 128 7.75 -4.56 -15.13
CA ARG A 128 7.67 -6.03 -15.07
C ARG A 128 6.54 -6.57 -15.96
N HIS A 129 5.39 -5.88 -15.96
CA HIS A 129 4.16 -6.24 -16.63
C HIS A 129 3.59 -5.02 -17.41
N PRO A 130 4.29 -4.54 -18.45
CA PRO A 130 3.86 -3.37 -19.23
C PRO A 130 2.51 -3.59 -19.92
N GLU A 131 2.08 -4.83 -20.13
CA GLU A 131 0.79 -5.21 -20.71
C GLU A 131 -0.42 -4.76 -19.89
N PHE A 132 -0.25 -4.42 -18.61
CA PHE A 132 -1.31 -3.87 -17.77
C PHE A 132 -1.45 -2.35 -17.88
N TYR A 133 -0.60 -1.69 -18.65
CA TYR A 133 -0.59 -0.24 -18.81
C TYR A 133 -0.76 0.14 -20.28
N HIS A 134 -1.28 1.34 -20.52
CA HIS A 134 -1.17 1.91 -21.84
C HIS A 134 0.31 2.19 -22.14
N TRP A 135 0.77 1.86 -23.34
CA TRP A 135 2.21 1.90 -23.66
C TRP A 135 2.90 3.27 -23.42
N TRP A 136 2.16 4.38 -23.68
CA TRP A 136 2.66 5.71 -23.36
C TRP A 136 2.89 5.93 -21.87
N ASP A 137 1.95 5.48 -21.03
CA ASP A 137 2.05 5.61 -19.58
C ASP A 137 3.26 4.80 -19.06
N ALA A 138 3.47 3.60 -19.58
CA ALA A 138 4.62 2.78 -19.24
C ALA A 138 5.95 3.47 -19.57
N LEU A 139 6.05 4.14 -20.74
CA LEU A 139 7.24 4.91 -21.12
C LEU A 139 7.49 6.11 -20.19
N ILE A 140 6.44 6.86 -19.86
CA ILE A 140 6.52 8.00 -18.95
C ILE A 140 6.96 7.55 -17.55
N TYR A 141 6.38 6.46 -17.03
CA TYR A 141 6.75 5.90 -15.73
C TYR A 141 8.19 5.37 -15.72
N LYS A 142 8.64 4.69 -16.76
CA LYS A 142 10.03 4.27 -16.92
C LYS A 142 11.01 5.46 -16.92
N TRP A 143 10.66 6.52 -17.64
CA TRP A 143 11.49 7.74 -17.66
C TRP A 143 11.55 8.40 -16.27
N LYS A 144 10.40 8.57 -15.60
CA LYS A 144 10.33 9.14 -14.25
C LYS A 144 11.13 8.31 -13.25
N PHE A 145 10.98 7.00 -13.27
CA PHE A 145 11.72 6.09 -12.40
C PHE A 145 13.22 6.24 -12.59
N ARG A 146 13.71 6.26 -13.84
CA ARG A 146 15.13 6.50 -14.13
C ARG A 146 15.63 7.86 -13.59
N GLN A 147 14.80 8.90 -13.65
CA GLN A 147 15.16 10.20 -13.06
C GLN A 147 15.22 10.11 -11.53
N THR A 148 14.27 9.42 -10.91
CA THR A 148 14.25 9.18 -9.46
C THR A 148 15.51 8.43 -8.99
N LEU A 149 15.94 7.39 -9.70
CA LEU A 149 17.17 6.66 -9.36
C LEU A 149 18.43 7.51 -9.37
N LYS A 150 18.52 8.52 -10.27
CA LYS A 150 19.67 9.45 -10.31
C LYS A 150 19.72 10.36 -9.08
N GLU A 151 18.58 10.75 -8.58
CA GLU A 151 18.44 11.64 -7.42
C GLU A 151 18.46 10.89 -6.09
N ALA A 152 18.17 9.59 -6.06
CA ALA A 152 18.08 8.82 -4.84
C ALA A 152 19.45 8.53 -4.21
N ASN A 153 19.61 8.85 -2.93
CA ASN A 153 20.69 8.32 -2.12
C ASN A 153 20.35 6.93 -1.60
N ARG A 154 19.13 6.74 -1.13
CA ARG A 154 18.60 5.47 -0.63
C ARG A 154 17.18 5.25 -1.12
N ILE A 155 16.78 3.98 -1.16
CA ILE A 155 15.42 3.57 -1.53
C ILE A 155 14.81 2.75 -0.40
N ILE A 156 13.55 3.01 -0.10
CA ILE A 156 12.69 2.13 0.68
C ILE A 156 11.86 1.34 -0.32
N ALA A 157 12.05 0.03 -0.37
CA ALA A 157 11.19 -0.90 -1.09
C ALA A 157 10.13 -1.45 -0.13
N ILE A 158 8.86 -1.52 -0.55
CA ILE A 158 7.78 -1.97 0.34
C ILE A 158 7.65 -3.49 0.45
N SER A 159 8.49 -4.24 -0.28
CA SER A 159 8.58 -5.70 -0.24
C SER A 159 9.94 -6.16 -0.79
N GLU A 160 10.36 -7.39 -0.50
CA GLU A 160 11.52 -8.01 -1.13
C GLU A 160 11.30 -8.16 -2.63
N CYS A 161 10.07 -8.47 -3.05
CA CYS A 161 9.69 -8.49 -4.46
C CYS A 161 9.97 -7.14 -5.15
N THR A 162 9.55 -6.03 -4.55
CA THR A 162 9.83 -4.68 -5.08
C THR A 162 11.33 -4.38 -5.07
N LYS A 163 12.08 -4.79 -4.04
CA LYS A 163 13.54 -4.64 -3.98
C LYS A 163 14.21 -5.42 -5.12
N ARG A 164 13.81 -6.65 -5.36
CA ARG A 164 14.29 -7.46 -6.48
C ARG A 164 14.07 -6.75 -7.82
N ASP A 165 12.86 -6.22 -8.04
CA ASP A 165 12.54 -5.48 -9.26
C ASP A 165 13.39 -4.22 -9.43
N ILE A 166 13.65 -3.47 -8.34
CA ILE A 166 14.50 -2.28 -8.38
C ILE A 166 15.94 -2.65 -8.77
N VAL A 167 16.48 -3.73 -8.22
CA VAL A 167 17.84 -4.21 -8.54
C VAL A 167 17.91 -4.69 -9.98
N GLU A 168 16.98 -5.56 -10.40
CA GLU A 168 16.99 -6.17 -11.73
C GLU A 168 16.69 -5.17 -12.86
N LEU A 169 15.65 -4.34 -12.69
CA LEU A 169 15.14 -3.47 -13.75
C LEU A 169 15.70 -2.05 -13.67
N GLY A 170 16.09 -1.61 -12.46
CA GLY A 170 16.63 -0.29 -12.21
C GLY A 170 18.15 -0.25 -12.09
N HIS A 171 18.81 -1.41 -11.91
CA HIS A 171 20.24 -1.54 -11.65
C HIS A 171 20.74 -0.67 -10.49
N PHE A 172 19.89 -0.46 -9.46
CA PHE A 172 20.25 0.30 -8.28
C PHE A 172 20.96 -0.60 -7.26
N PRO A 173 22.00 -0.13 -6.56
CA PRO A 173 22.76 -0.95 -5.62
C PRO A 173 21.91 -1.51 -4.48
N ALA A 174 21.90 -2.83 -4.31
CA ALA A 174 21.07 -3.53 -3.32
C ALA A 174 21.36 -3.08 -1.87
N ASN A 175 22.61 -2.70 -1.54
CA ASN A 175 23.01 -2.22 -0.22
C ASN A 175 22.50 -0.81 0.12
N ARG A 176 21.87 -0.13 -0.84
CA ARG A 176 21.21 1.18 -0.68
C ARG A 176 19.69 1.06 -0.72
N ILE A 177 19.16 -0.17 -0.67
CA ILE A 177 17.72 -0.46 -0.64
C ILE A 177 17.39 -1.13 0.68
N SER A 178 16.58 -0.46 1.49
CA SER A 178 15.97 -1.03 2.70
C SER A 178 14.59 -1.57 2.38
N VAL A 179 14.28 -2.79 2.80
CA VAL A 179 12.90 -3.28 2.74
C VAL A 179 12.18 -2.88 4.01
N ILE A 180 11.14 -2.07 3.87
CA ILE A 180 10.28 -1.64 4.96
C ILE A 180 8.84 -1.83 4.51
N TYR A 181 8.18 -2.81 5.07
CA TYR A 181 6.81 -3.17 4.72
C TYR A 181 5.82 -2.05 5.05
N GLN A 182 4.65 -2.12 4.46
CA GLN A 182 3.57 -1.18 4.77
C GLN A 182 2.76 -1.67 5.97
N SER A 183 2.27 -0.73 6.75
CA SER A 183 1.29 -1.01 7.80
C SER A 183 -0.13 -1.06 7.25
N CYS A 184 -1.02 -1.68 8.01
CA CYS A 184 -2.45 -1.71 7.77
C CYS A 184 -3.19 -0.83 8.78
N ASP A 185 -4.36 -0.35 8.43
CA ASP A 185 -5.21 0.44 9.33
C ASP A 185 -5.69 -0.40 10.51
N THR A 186 -5.51 0.13 11.72
CA THR A 186 -5.85 -0.57 12.98
C THR A 186 -7.34 -0.90 13.14
N ARG A 187 -8.22 -0.25 12.35
CA ARG A 187 -9.67 -0.52 12.36
C ARG A 187 -10.02 -1.97 12.05
N PHE A 188 -9.20 -2.66 11.25
CA PHE A 188 -9.43 -4.06 10.88
C PHE A 188 -9.20 -5.05 12.03
N ARG A 189 -8.49 -4.62 13.10
CA ARG A 189 -8.31 -5.41 14.33
C ARG A 189 -9.44 -5.23 15.33
N GLN A 190 -10.27 -4.21 15.14
CA GLN A 190 -11.35 -3.91 16.07
C GLN A 190 -12.59 -4.70 15.68
N PRO A 191 -13.15 -5.54 16.58
CA PRO A 191 -14.41 -6.22 16.31
C PRO A 191 -15.53 -5.20 16.04
N ALA A 192 -16.22 -5.36 14.92
CA ALA A 192 -17.46 -4.61 14.69
C ALA A 192 -18.55 -5.13 15.62
N THR A 193 -19.36 -4.23 16.17
CA THR A 193 -20.49 -4.64 17.01
C THR A 193 -21.51 -5.46 16.21
N THR A 194 -22.30 -6.30 16.90
CA THR A 194 -23.34 -7.11 16.26
C THR A 194 -24.33 -6.25 15.48
N GLU A 195 -24.72 -5.09 16.04
CA GLU A 195 -25.61 -4.12 15.38
C GLU A 195 -25.00 -3.58 14.10
N LYS A 196 -23.68 -3.26 14.12
CA LYS A 196 -22.96 -2.77 12.92
C LYS A 196 -22.86 -3.86 11.86
N GLN A 197 -22.58 -5.08 12.25
CA GLN A 197 -22.54 -6.23 11.32
C GLN A 197 -23.91 -6.44 10.66
N GLN A 198 -25.00 -6.42 11.43
CA GLN A 198 -26.36 -6.57 10.91
C GLN A 198 -26.77 -5.40 9.99
N GLU A 199 -26.44 -4.16 10.37
CA GLU A 199 -26.66 -2.97 9.54
C GLU A 199 -25.97 -3.11 8.18
N VAL A 200 -24.68 -3.46 8.19
CA VAL A 200 -23.84 -3.63 6.99
C VAL A 200 -24.35 -4.79 6.13
N ALA A 201 -24.67 -5.93 6.73
CA ALA A 201 -25.23 -7.08 6.01
C ALA A 201 -26.54 -6.71 5.28
N LYS A 202 -27.44 -6.01 5.98
CA LYS A 202 -28.72 -5.53 5.40
C LYS A 202 -28.48 -4.47 4.30
N ARG A 203 -27.60 -3.48 4.55
CA ARG A 203 -27.31 -2.39 3.60
C ARG A 203 -26.80 -2.88 2.27
N TYR A 204 -25.91 -3.90 2.30
CA TYR A 204 -25.27 -4.46 1.09
C TYR A 204 -25.87 -5.78 0.65
N ALA A 205 -26.96 -6.24 1.26
CA ALA A 205 -27.58 -7.54 1.00
C ALA A 205 -26.54 -8.67 0.99
N LEU A 206 -25.66 -8.71 2.02
CA LEU A 206 -24.61 -9.71 2.08
C LEU A 206 -25.22 -11.13 2.24
N PRO A 207 -24.70 -12.11 1.50
CA PRO A 207 -25.07 -13.51 1.68
C PRO A 207 -24.70 -14.01 3.08
N ALA A 208 -25.41 -15.00 3.59
CA ALA A 208 -25.11 -15.62 4.89
C ALA A 208 -23.73 -16.29 4.93
N ARG A 209 -23.29 -16.85 3.80
CA ARG A 209 -21.98 -17.48 3.64
C ARG A 209 -21.29 -16.95 2.39
N PHE A 210 -20.11 -16.35 2.53
CA PHE A 210 -19.43 -15.82 1.36
C PHE A 210 -17.91 -15.80 1.49
N VAL A 211 -17.29 -15.90 0.32
CA VAL A 211 -15.89 -15.62 0.06
C VAL A 211 -15.76 -14.15 -0.36
N LEU A 212 -14.78 -13.43 0.15
CA LEU A 212 -14.58 -12.00 -0.11
C LEU A 212 -13.36 -11.76 -1.00
N ASN A 213 -13.52 -10.88 -2.01
CA ASN A 213 -12.42 -10.27 -2.75
C ASN A 213 -12.53 -8.75 -2.67
N VAL A 214 -11.43 -8.06 -2.36
CA VAL A 214 -11.40 -6.59 -2.26
C VAL A 214 -10.30 -6.01 -3.15
N GLY A 215 -10.66 -5.06 -4.00
CA GLY A 215 -9.71 -4.33 -4.86
C GLY A 215 -10.35 -3.80 -6.13
N THR A 216 -9.64 -2.93 -6.86
CA THR A 216 -10.09 -2.47 -8.18
C THR A 216 -10.34 -3.67 -9.10
N ILE A 217 -11.49 -3.70 -9.77
CA ILE A 217 -11.86 -4.81 -10.66
C ILE A 217 -11.18 -4.62 -12.01
N GLU A 218 -9.95 -5.11 -12.12
CA GLU A 218 -9.08 -4.98 -13.30
C GLU A 218 -8.39 -6.30 -13.64
N ALA A 219 -7.87 -6.44 -14.86
CA ALA A 219 -7.29 -7.69 -15.37
C ALA A 219 -6.14 -8.21 -14.49
N ARG A 220 -5.29 -7.34 -13.98
CA ARG A 220 -4.17 -7.69 -13.09
C ARG A 220 -4.63 -8.31 -11.77
N LYS A 221 -5.73 -7.80 -11.19
CA LYS A 221 -6.34 -8.33 -9.96
C LYS A 221 -7.03 -9.68 -10.17
N ASN A 222 -7.26 -10.07 -11.41
CA ASN A 222 -7.61 -11.43 -11.85
C ASN A 222 -8.85 -12.04 -11.17
N VAL A 223 -9.80 -11.23 -10.76
CA VAL A 223 -10.99 -11.69 -10.02
C VAL A 223 -11.83 -12.71 -10.79
N LEU A 224 -11.69 -12.80 -12.11
CA LEU A 224 -12.36 -13.81 -12.93
C LEU A 224 -11.98 -15.25 -12.52
N VAL A 225 -10.75 -15.49 -12.04
CA VAL A 225 -10.32 -16.80 -11.55
C VAL A 225 -11.08 -17.16 -10.27
N ALA A 226 -11.30 -16.21 -9.37
CA ALA A 226 -12.13 -16.41 -8.18
C ALA A 226 -13.59 -16.74 -8.57
N ALA A 227 -14.16 -16.02 -9.56
CA ALA A 227 -15.49 -16.34 -10.07
C ALA A 227 -15.57 -17.75 -10.69
N LYS A 228 -14.53 -18.18 -11.43
CA LYS A 228 -14.43 -19.53 -11.98
C LYS A 228 -14.35 -20.60 -10.89
N ALA A 229 -13.60 -20.34 -9.82
CA ALA A 229 -13.47 -21.25 -8.69
C ALA A 229 -14.83 -21.58 -8.05
N MET A 230 -15.80 -20.64 -8.07
CA MET A 230 -17.12 -20.84 -7.49
C MET A 230 -17.94 -21.97 -8.14
N GLN A 231 -17.54 -22.44 -9.33
CA GLN A 231 -18.19 -23.61 -9.95
C GLN A 231 -17.94 -24.91 -9.15
N ALA A 232 -16.81 -24.99 -8.41
CA ALA A 232 -16.43 -26.15 -7.61
C ALA A 232 -16.54 -25.92 -6.09
N VAL A 233 -17.09 -24.77 -5.67
CA VAL A 233 -17.38 -24.45 -4.26
C VAL A 233 -18.87 -24.73 -3.98
N ALA A 234 -19.21 -25.13 -2.74
CA ALA A 234 -20.57 -25.45 -2.31
C ALA A 234 -21.60 -24.38 -2.71
N GLN A 235 -22.81 -24.78 -3.09
CA GLN A 235 -23.82 -23.91 -3.71
C GLN A 235 -24.34 -22.80 -2.78
N ASP A 236 -24.30 -23.01 -1.48
CA ASP A 236 -24.71 -22.05 -0.43
C ASP A 236 -23.62 -21.03 -0.09
N VAL A 237 -22.41 -21.18 -0.64
CA VAL A 237 -21.31 -20.22 -0.50
C VAL A 237 -21.29 -19.31 -1.71
N HIS A 238 -21.30 -18.01 -1.48
CA HIS A 238 -21.33 -16.97 -2.51
C HIS A 238 -19.95 -16.28 -2.63
N LEU A 239 -19.74 -15.52 -3.69
CA LEU A 239 -18.58 -14.67 -3.87
C LEU A 239 -19.02 -13.19 -3.83
N VAL A 240 -18.42 -12.42 -2.93
CA VAL A 240 -18.61 -10.96 -2.86
C VAL A 240 -17.32 -10.29 -3.37
N ILE A 241 -17.46 -9.53 -4.45
CA ILE A 241 -16.38 -8.78 -5.09
C ILE A 241 -16.62 -7.30 -4.80
N LEU A 242 -15.75 -6.72 -3.97
CA LEU A 242 -15.84 -5.34 -3.55
C LEU A 242 -14.74 -4.51 -4.18
N GLY A 243 -15.11 -3.45 -4.93
CA GLY A 243 -14.11 -2.55 -5.46
C GLY A 243 -14.59 -1.62 -6.57
N ARG A 244 -13.68 -0.74 -6.97
CA ARG A 244 -13.94 0.21 -8.04
C ARG A 244 -14.09 -0.53 -9.37
N PRO A 245 -15.18 -0.30 -10.12
CA PRO A 245 -15.36 -0.90 -11.44
C PRO A 245 -14.39 -0.31 -12.48
N THR A 246 -13.99 -1.15 -13.44
CA THR A 246 -13.32 -0.77 -14.68
C THR A 246 -14.03 -1.46 -15.85
N PRO A 247 -13.68 -1.19 -17.12
CA PRO A 247 -14.25 -1.93 -18.25
C PRO A 247 -14.10 -3.46 -18.16
N TYR A 248 -13.10 -3.94 -17.42
CA TYR A 248 -12.90 -5.38 -17.17
C TYR A 248 -14.07 -6.04 -16.40
N LEU A 249 -14.80 -5.27 -15.58
CA LEU A 249 -16.01 -5.76 -14.91
C LEU A 249 -17.02 -6.39 -15.88
N ASN A 250 -17.20 -5.80 -17.06
CA ASN A 250 -18.15 -6.32 -18.06
C ASN A 250 -17.76 -7.73 -18.52
N LYS A 251 -16.46 -7.98 -18.69
CA LYS A 251 -15.94 -9.32 -19.01
C LYS A 251 -16.25 -10.33 -17.89
N VAL A 252 -16.08 -9.92 -16.63
CA VAL A 252 -16.37 -10.78 -15.48
C VAL A 252 -17.88 -11.07 -15.38
N LYS A 253 -18.73 -10.04 -15.51
CA LYS A 253 -20.20 -10.19 -15.47
C LYS A 253 -20.70 -11.10 -16.57
N SER A 254 -20.27 -10.89 -17.83
CA SER A 254 -20.68 -11.74 -18.96
C SER A 254 -20.26 -13.19 -18.77
N TRP A 255 -19.08 -13.43 -18.17
CA TRP A 255 -18.66 -14.79 -17.87
C TRP A 255 -19.51 -15.43 -16.77
N VAL A 256 -19.82 -14.70 -15.69
CA VAL A 256 -20.66 -15.12 -14.57
C VAL A 256 -22.07 -15.48 -15.04
N GLU A 257 -22.68 -14.65 -15.88
CA GLU A 257 -24.00 -14.84 -16.48
C GLU A 257 -24.02 -16.09 -17.37
N LYS A 258 -23.06 -16.20 -18.29
CA LYS A 258 -22.94 -17.35 -19.21
C LYS A 258 -22.84 -18.70 -18.47
N HIS A 259 -22.29 -18.70 -17.25
CA HIS A 259 -22.07 -19.93 -16.48
C HIS A 259 -23.09 -20.12 -15.33
N GLY A 260 -24.19 -19.37 -15.32
CA GLY A 260 -25.28 -19.51 -14.37
C GLY A 260 -24.93 -19.15 -12.92
N LEU A 261 -23.93 -18.28 -12.71
CA LEU A 261 -23.46 -17.89 -11.38
C LEU A 261 -23.99 -16.53 -10.92
N SER A 262 -24.94 -15.91 -11.65
CA SER A 262 -25.44 -14.57 -11.33
C SER A 262 -26.09 -14.45 -9.95
N SER A 263 -26.68 -15.51 -9.43
CA SER A 263 -27.25 -15.55 -8.08
C SER A 263 -26.20 -15.72 -6.97
N ARG A 264 -24.97 -16.13 -7.33
CA ARG A 264 -23.89 -16.45 -6.37
C ARG A 264 -22.72 -15.50 -6.39
N VAL A 265 -22.61 -14.58 -7.37
CA VAL A 265 -21.50 -13.61 -7.48
C VAL A 265 -22.06 -12.20 -7.37
N HIS A 266 -21.68 -11.51 -6.30
CA HIS A 266 -22.18 -10.18 -5.95
C HIS A 266 -21.08 -9.13 -6.15
N PHE A 267 -21.45 -7.98 -6.72
CA PHE A 267 -20.50 -6.88 -6.98
C PHE A 267 -20.90 -5.67 -6.13
N LEU A 268 -20.02 -5.25 -5.22
CA LEU A 268 -20.19 -4.09 -4.37
C LEU A 268 -19.26 -2.95 -4.81
N HIS A 269 -19.82 -1.75 -4.87
CA HIS A 269 -19.07 -0.55 -5.28
C HIS A 269 -19.36 0.60 -4.30
N ASN A 270 -18.40 1.53 -4.19
CA ASN A 270 -18.55 2.74 -3.36
C ASN A 270 -18.87 2.44 -1.88
N VAL A 271 -18.32 1.36 -1.34
CA VAL A 271 -18.47 1.03 0.08
C VAL A 271 -17.58 1.98 0.89
N PRO A 272 -18.12 2.69 1.88
CA PRO A 272 -17.34 3.51 2.79
C PRO A 272 -16.29 2.70 3.57
N ASN A 273 -15.17 3.34 3.87
CA ASN A 273 -14.07 2.66 4.57
C ASN A 273 -14.45 2.17 5.97
N GLU A 274 -15.41 2.84 6.63
CA GLU A 274 -15.94 2.46 7.95
C GLU A 274 -16.77 1.18 7.95
N ASP A 275 -17.30 0.77 6.79
CA ASP A 275 -18.09 -0.47 6.67
C ASP A 275 -17.19 -1.68 6.30
N LEU A 276 -15.97 -1.44 5.79
CA LEU A 276 -15.07 -2.51 5.34
C LEU A 276 -14.78 -3.55 6.44
N PRO A 277 -14.39 -3.19 7.68
CA PRO A 277 -14.09 -4.18 8.72
C PRO A 277 -15.26 -5.14 8.97
N ALA A 278 -16.48 -4.62 9.02
CA ALA A 278 -17.67 -5.44 9.24
C ALA A 278 -17.95 -6.40 8.07
N ILE A 279 -17.58 -6.05 6.83
CA ILE A 279 -17.70 -6.94 5.67
C ILE A 279 -16.64 -8.05 5.73
N TYR A 280 -15.37 -7.70 6.04
CA TYR A 280 -14.30 -8.69 6.19
C TYR A 280 -14.62 -9.69 7.29
N GLN A 281 -15.07 -9.24 8.46
CA GLN A 281 -15.35 -10.09 9.62
C GLN A 281 -16.55 -11.04 9.43
N GLN A 282 -17.42 -10.77 8.48
CA GLN A 282 -18.56 -11.63 8.15
C GLN A 282 -18.24 -12.69 7.07
N ALA A 283 -17.15 -12.52 6.32
CA ALA A 283 -16.73 -13.45 5.30
C ALA A 283 -16.19 -14.76 5.89
N GLU A 284 -16.14 -15.82 5.09
CA GLU A 284 -15.53 -17.10 5.49
C GLU A 284 -14.09 -17.24 5.04
N VAL A 285 -13.74 -16.76 3.84
CA VAL A 285 -12.41 -16.83 3.25
C VAL A 285 -12.17 -15.55 2.47
N PHE A 286 -10.97 -15.01 2.54
CA PHE A 286 -10.51 -13.95 1.66
C PHE A 286 -9.76 -14.53 0.47
N VAL A 287 -10.14 -14.14 -0.76
CA VAL A 287 -9.48 -14.60 -1.98
C VAL A 287 -8.81 -13.45 -2.71
N TYR A 288 -7.51 -13.58 -3.01
CA TYR A 288 -6.74 -12.52 -3.66
C TYR A 288 -5.89 -13.06 -4.82
N PRO A 289 -6.51 -13.31 -6.00
CA PRO A 289 -5.87 -13.96 -7.14
C PRO A 289 -5.01 -13.02 -7.99
N SER A 290 -4.52 -11.92 -7.43
CA SER A 290 -3.77 -10.91 -8.17
C SER A 290 -2.50 -11.48 -8.78
N ARG A 291 -2.25 -11.17 -10.05
CA ARG A 291 -1.08 -11.68 -10.78
C ARG A 291 0.22 -11.05 -10.32
N TYR A 292 0.17 -9.77 -9.98
CA TYR A 292 1.35 -9.04 -9.51
C TYR A 292 0.93 -7.82 -8.66
N GLU A 293 1.63 -7.63 -7.53
CA GLU A 293 1.41 -6.54 -6.59
C GLU A 293 2.73 -5.97 -6.09
N GLY A 294 2.66 -4.77 -5.52
CA GLY A 294 3.78 -4.19 -4.79
C GLY A 294 3.90 -4.73 -3.37
N PHE A 295 2.75 -5.03 -2.72
CA PHE A 295 2.73 -5.67 -1.40
C PHE A 295 1.49 -6.56 -1.20
N GLY A 296 0.38 -6.04 -0.75
CA GLY A 296 -0.82 -6.87 -0.49
C GLY A 296 -1.56 -6.44 0.77
N ILE A 297 -1.75 -5.13 0.97
CA ILE A 297 -2.48 -4.59 2.12
C ILE A 297 -3.83 -5.30 2.34
N PRO A 298 -4.68 -5.60 1.31
CA PRO A 298 -5.94 -6.30 1.54
C PRO A 298 -5.80 -7.69 2.18
N ILE A 299 -4.66 -8.36 2.01
CA ILE A 299 -4.36 -9.63 2.69
C ILE A 299 -4.17 -9.37 4.19
N ILE A 300 -3.45 -8.31 4.56
CA ILE A 300 -3.23 -7.96 5.96
C ILE A 300 -4.54 -7.50 6.61
N GLU A 301 -5.37 -6.74 5.88
CA GLU A 301 -6.74 -6.36 6.31
C GLU A 301 -7.58 -7.59 6.62
N ALA A 302 -7.55 -8.60 5.74
CA ALA A 302 -8.26 -9.86 5.93
C ALA A 302 -7.77 -10.60 7.17
N ILE A 303 -6.45 -10.80 7.30
CA ILE A 303 -5.88 -11.52 8.44
C ILE A 303 -6.19 -10.78 9.76
N GLN A 304 -6.06 -9.45 9.79
CA GLN A 304 -6.39 -8.64 10.98
C GLN A 304 -7.89 -8.69 11.34
N SER A 305 -8.75 -9.05 10.39
CA SER A 305 -10.18 -9.30 10.59
C SER A 305 -10.47 -10.79 10.90
N GLU A 306 -9.45 -11.57 11.27
CA GLU A 306 -9.56 -13.02 11.56
C GLU A 306 -10.08 -13.85 10.37
N LEU A 307 -9.79 -13.40 9.16
CA LEU A 307 -10.23 -14.02 7.93
C LEU A 307 -9.08 -14.76 7.25
N PRO A 308 -9.17 -16.10 7.04
CA PRO A 308 -8.11 -16.86 6.39
C PRO A 308 -8.01 -16.53 4.91
N VAL A 309 -6.82 -16.64 4.35
CA VAL A 309 -6.47 -16.13 3.03
C VAL A 309 -6.09 -17.22 2.04
N VAL A 310 -6.67 -17.14 0.84
CA VAL A 310 -6.19 -17.82 -0.37
C VAL A 310 -5.72 -16.76 -1.36
N ALA A 311 -4.46 -16.80 -1.75
CA ALA A 311 -3.88 -15.81 -2.66
C ALA A 311 -3.15 -16.48 -3.84
N ALA A 312 -2.81 -15.67 -4.85
CA ALA A 312 -1.94 -16.16 -5.92
C ALA A 312 -0.48 -16.18 -5.47
N THR A 313 0.31 -17.13 -5.99
CA THR A 313 1.76 -17.19 -5.83
C THR A 313 2.49 -16.35 -6.89
N GLY A 314 3.77 -16.09 -6.68
CA GLY A 314 4.70 -15.53 -7.68
C GLY A 314 4.91 -14.01 -7.63
N SER A 315 4.41 -13.33 -6.57
CA SER A 315 4.71 -11.92 -6.33
C SER A 315 5.06 -11.67 -4.85
N CYS A 316 4.64 -10.56 -4.29
CA CYS A 316 4.87 -10.21 -2.88
C CYS A 316 3.75 -10.71 -1.94
N LEU A 317 2.77 -11.46 -2.42
CA LEU A 317 1.59 -11.82 -1.63
C LEU A 317 1.95 -12.78 -0.49
N GLU A 318 2.95 -13.64 -0.70
CA GLU A 318 3.53 -14.52 0.33
C GLU A 318 4.17 -13.72 1.47
N GLU A 319 4.78 -12.56 1.13
CA GLU A 319 5.36 -11.66 2.13
C GLU A 319 4.28 -10.98 2.99
N ALA A 320 3.11 -10.71 2.40
CA ALA A 320 1.98 -10.08 3.11
C ALA A 320 1.19 -11.06 3.97
N GLY A 321 0.94 -12.27 3.46
CA GLY A 321 0.06 -13.25 4.09
C GLY A 321 0.77 -14.28 4.98
N GLY A 322 2.10 -14.43 4.82
CA GLY A 322 2.90 -15.38 5.60
C GLY A 322 2.68 -16.85 5.23
N PRO A 323 3.36 -17.78 5.92
CA PRO A 323 3.39 -19.19 5.55
C PRO A 323 2.09 -19.96 5.83
N ASP A 324 1.20 -19.42 6.65
CA ASP A 324 -0.04 -20.07 7.06
C ASP A 324 -1.26 -19.65 6.21
N SER A 325 -1.07 -18.79 5.21
CA SER A 325 -2.00 -18.55 4.11
C SER A 325 -1.79 -19.57 2.99
N ILE A 326 -2.82 -19.82 2.16
CA ILE A 326 -2.71 -20.77 1.05
C ILE A 326 -2.43 -20.00 -0.25
N TYR A 327 -1.41 -20.45 -0.99
CA TYR A 327 -1.01 -19.84 -2.26
C TYR A 327 -1.18 -20.82 -3.41
N VAL A 328 -1.79 -20.36 -4.51
CA VAL A 328 -2.08 -21.17 -5.70
C VAL A 328 -1.64 -20.41 -6.96
N ASN A 329 -1.44 -21.14 -8.06
CA ASN A 329 -1.17 -20.49 -9.34
C ASN A 329 -2.34 -19.56 -9.73
N ALA A 330 -2.02 -18.34 -10.17
CA ALA A 330 -3.00 -17.32 -10.54
C ALA A 330 -3.96 -17.75 -11.67
N ASP A 331 -3.62 -18.77 -12.46
CA ASP A 331 -4.46 -19.30 -13.54
C ASP A 331 -5.23 -20.59 -13.17
N ASP A 332 -4.95 -21.17 -12.00
CA ASP A 332 -5.57 -22.42 -11.57
C ASP A 332 -6.79 -22.19 -10.66
N HIS A 333 -7.95 -22.07 -11.30
CA HIS A 333 -9.22 -21.89 -10.58
C HIS A 333 -9.68 -23.12 -9.80
N LEU A 334 -9.23 -24.34 -10.18
CA LEU A 334 -9.57 -25.58 -9.46
C LEU A 334 -8.74 -25.70 -8.17
N ALA A 335 -7.42 -25.39 -8.23
CA ALA A 335 -6.62 -25.30 -7.02
C ALA A 335 -7.15 -24.22 -6.08
N MET A 336 -7.57 -23.07 -6.62
CA MET A 336 -8.20 -22.00 -5.84
C MET A 336 -9.49 -22.45 -5.17
N ALA A 337 -10.37 -23.18 -5.88
CA ALA A 337 -11.59 -23.74 -5.31
C ALA A 337 -11.28 -24.71 -4.17
N LYS A 338 -10.32 -25.62 -4.37
CA LYS A 338 -9.89 -26.59 -3.34
C LYS A 338 -9.35 -25.86 -2.11
N ALA A 339 -8.53 -24.82 -2.29
CA ALA A 339 -8.00 -24.01 -1.20
C ALA A 339 -9.11 -23.25 -0.45
N ILE A 340 -10.07 -22.66 -1.18
CA ILE A 340 -11.26 -22.03 -0.57
C ILE A 340 -12.00 -23.04 0.29
N CYS A 341 -12.34 -24.21 -0.27
CA CYS A 341 -13.09 -25.24 0.44
C CYS A 341 -12.40 -25.72 1.73
N SER A 342 -11.06 -25.81 1.74
CA SER A 342 -10.30 -26.23 2.93
C SER A 342 -10.27 -25.20 4.06
N LEU A 343 -10.66 -23.95 3.79
CA LEU A 343 -10.68 -22.85 4.76
C LEU A 343 -12.10 -22.36 5.10
N LEU A 344 -13.15 -22.98 4.60
CA LEU A 344 -14.53 -22.66 5.01
C LEU A 344 -14.75 -22.94 6.49
N LYS A 345 -15.77 -22.30 7.08
CA LYS A 345 -16.13 -22.52 8.50
C LYS A 345 -16.39 -24.01 8.76
N GLY A 346 -15.84 -24.52 9.87
CA GLY A 346 -15.94 -25.93 10.26
C GLY A 346 -14.88 -26.85 9.66
N GLN A 347 -13.99 -26.37 8.81
CA GLN A 347 -12.90 -27.19 8.27
C GLN A 347 -11.75 -27.35 9.29
N PRO A 348 -11.15 -28.56 9.36
CA PRO A 348 -10.00 -28.81 10.23
C PRO A 348 -8.82 -27.89 9.94
N GLY A 349 -8.14 -27.38 10.98
CA GLY A 349 -6.95 -26.55 10.85
C GLY A 349 -7.21 -25.07 10.52
N ARG A 350 -8.47 -24.68 10.22
CA ARG A 350 -8.84 -23.29 9.91
C ARG A 350 -8.44 -22.32 11.04
N ASP A 351 -8.85 -22.63 12.26
CA ASP A 351 -8.63 -21.72 13.41
C ASP A 351 -7.14 -21.62 13.77
N GLU A 352 -6.39 -22.71 13.60
CA GLU A 352 -4.94 -22.71 13.76
C GLU A 352 -4.25 -21.83 12.71
N ALA A 353 -4.66 -21.94 11.43
CA ALA A 353 -4.15 -21.10 10.36
C ALA A 353 -4.42 -19.60 10.61
N ILE A 354 -5.63 -19.26 11.10
CA ILE A 354 -5.99 -17.87 11.49
C ILE A 354 -5.07 -17.38 12.61
N ALA A 355 -4.92 -18.15 13.69
CA ALA A 355 -4.10 -17.75 14.84
C ALA A 355 -2.63 -17.51 14.44
N LYS A 356 -2.05 -18.40 13.62
CA LYS A 356 -0.68 -18.26 13.12
C LYS A 356 -0.53 -17.06 12.20
N SER A 357 -1.48 -16.85 11.26
CA SER A 357 -1.47 -15.68 10.37
C SER A 357 -1.60 -14.37 11.15
N MET A 358 -2.45 -14.33 12.20
CA MET A 358 -2.57 -13.17 13.10
C MET A 358 -1.25 -12.84 13.81
N ALA A 359 -0.53 -13.86 14.30
CA ALA A 359 0.79 -13.65 14.88
C ALA A 359 1.81 -13.13 13.85
N TYR A 360 1.77 -13.65 12.63
CA TYR A 360 2.66 -13.22 11.56
C TYR A 360 2.50 -11.74 11.19
N VAL A 361 1.27 -11.24 11.05
CA VAL A 361 1.02 -9.85 10.60
C VAL A 361 1.29 -8.79 11.66
N GLN A 362 1.59 -9.15 12.90
CA GLN A 362 2.00 -8.19 13.94
C GLN A 362 3.27 -7.43 13.56
N ARG A 363 4.13 -7.98 12.70
CA ARG A 363 5.31 -7.32 12.16
C ARG A 363 5.02 -6.06 11.34
N PHE A 364 3.79 -5.94 10.82
CA PHE A 364 3.33 -4.81 10.01
C PHE A 364 2.63 -3.72 10.82
N GLU A 365 2.83 -3.69 12.14
CA GLU A 365 2.26 -2.63 12.98
C GLU A 365 2.83 -1.25 12.67
N ASN A 366 1.96 -0.24 12.69
CA ASN A 366 2.29 1.14 12.35
C ASN A 366 3.53 1.65 13.08
N LYS A 367 3.62 1.41 14.39
CA LYS A 367 4.76 1.82 15.21
C LYS A 367 6.07 1.26 14.69
N ASN A 368 6.11 -0.03 14.38
CA ASN A 368 7.31 -0.72 13.87
C ASN A 368 7.73 -0.18 12.51
N VAL A 369 6.76 0.06 11.61
CA VAL A 369 7.00 0.63 10.28
C VAL A 369 7.56 2.05 10.39
N ALA A 370 6.93 2.91 11.19
CA ALA A 370 7.39 4.29 11.37
C ALA A 370 8.80 4.36 11.99
N GLN A 371 9.13 3.47 12.95
CA GLN A 371 10.47 3.38 13.53
C GLN A 371 11.52 2.97 12.48
N GLN A 372 11.25 1.96 11.65
CA GLN A 372 12.16 1.54 10.59
C GLN A 372 12.37 2.66 9.54
N VAL A 373 11.30 3.38 9.18
CA VAL A 373 11.41 4.53 8.27
C VAL A 373 12.26 5.64 8.91
N ALA A 374 12.02 5.99 10.18
CA ALA A 374 12.82 6.98 10.88
C ALA A 374 14.32 6.59 10.92
N GLN A 375 14.64 5.34 11.23
CA GLN A 375 16.01 4.84 11.20
C GLN A 375 16.63 4.97 9.82
N CYS A 376 15.88 4.62 8.75
CA CYS A 376 16.35 4.78 7.38
C CYS A 376 16.59 6.26 7.03
N LEU A 377 15.70 7.18 7.43
CA LEU A 377 15.84 8.61 7.16
C LEU A 377 17.04 9.23 7.90
N LEU A 378 17.34 8.76 9.11
CA LEU A 378 18.40 9.30 9.96
C LEU A 378 19.78 8.62 9.77
N GLN A 379 19.88 7.58 8.95
CA GLN A 379 21.08 6.75 8.83
C GLN A 379 22.37 7.54 8.57
N GLU A 380 22.35 8.53 7.67
CA GLU A 380 23.51 9.35 7.36
C GLU A 380 23.76 10.43 8.41
N GLN A 381 22.71 10.94 9.05
CA GLN A 381 22.83 11.90 10.16
C GLN A 381 23.52 11.26 11.38
N ASN A 382 23.20 9.99 11.69
CA ASN A 382 23.84 9.25 12.76
C ASN A 382 25.31 8.92 12.47
N LYS A 383 25.68 8.64 11.21
CA LYS A 383 27.08 8.45 10.82
C LYS A 383 27.92 9.72 11.00
N ALA A 384 27.35 10.89 10.72
CA ALA A 384 28.01 12.18 10.90
C ALA A 384 28.20 12.54 12.40
N LEU A 385 27.46 11.92 13.30
CA LEU A 385 27.55 12.10 14.76
C LEU A 385 28.51 11.11 15.44
N THR A 386 28.96 10.07 14.74
CA THR A 386 29.95 9.12 15.25
C THR A 386 31.34 9.68 14.92
N PRO A 387 32.20 10.00 15.91
CA PRO A 387 33.55 10.47 15.62
C PRO A 387 34.33 9.42 14.82
N PRO A 388 35.23 9.82 13.90
CA PRO A 388 36.05 8.87 13.18
C PRO A 388 36.84 8.05 14.20
N ASN A 389 36.60 6.74 14.23
CA ASN A 389 37.40 5.84 15.01
C ASN A 389 38.88 6.05 14.57
N ASN A 390 39.69 6.51 15.49
CA ASN A 390 41.15 6.46 15.37
C ASN A 390 41.48 5.01 15.05
N ARG A 391 41.87 4.72 13.83
CA ARG A 391 42.52 3.44 13.48
C ARG A 391 43.92 3.48 14.07
N PRO A 392 44.33 2.43 14.77
CA PRO A 392 45.69 2.28 15.22
C PRO A 392 46.70 2.19 14.10
#